data_fc6fb7c4d3a621d11eebc2c4b36d5286
#
_entry.id   fc6fb7c4d3a621d11eebc2c4b36d5286
#
_cell.length_a   1.000
_cell.length_b   1.000
_cell.length_c   1.000
_cell.angle_alpha   90.00
_cell.angle_beta   90.00
_cell.angle_gamma   90.00
#
_symmetry.space_group_name_H-M   'P 1'
#
loop_
_entity.id
_entity.type
_entity.pdbx_description
1 polymer ?
#
loop_
_entity_poly.entity_id
_entity_poly.type
_entity_poly.pdbx_seq_one_letter_code
_entity_poly.pdbx_strand_id
1 'polypeptide(L)'
;DVAVTGVQTCALPIWALFLATSFCSVYCRYCTRSRLVGGHTEALEEHWDRALDYLASHTEIRDVIISGGDPLTLSDERLEKLLARFRQMKHIQMLRIGTKVPFVLPQRVTPALVKVLKSYRPLYINIHATHPHELSEEGRHACNRLSDAGIVLGSQTVLLKGVNDSVEVMTDLFHSLLKVRVRPYYLFQCDPIVGSAHFRTTIEDGKAIMDGLRGHTSGLAIPYYVVDTPGGGGKVPVLP
;
A
#
# COMPACT_ATOMS: atom_id res chain seq x y z
N ASP A 1 17.64 -1.96 -10.05
CA ASP A 1 18.42 -2.33 -8.88
C ASP A 1 18.11 -1.39 -7.72
N VAL A 2 17.32 -1.87 -6.75
CA VAL A 2 16.80 -1.07 -5.60
C VAL A 2 17.92 -0.46 -4.76
N ALA A 3 19.06 -1.15 -4.65
CA ALA A 3 20.20 -0.70 -3.83
C ALA A 3 20.90 0.53 -4.40
N VAL A 4 20.77 0.78 -5.70
CA VAL A 4 21.49 1.86 -6.40
C VAL A 4 20.60 3.06 -6.71
N THR A 5 19.30 2.82 -7.00
CA THR A 5 18.41 3.86 -7.52
C THR A 5 17.27 4.25 -6.57
N GLY A 6 16.99 3.45 -5.52
CA GLY A 6 15.79 3.64 -4.70
C GLY A 6 14.47 3.39 -5.45
N VAL A 7 14.53 2.89 -6.68
CA VAL A 7 13.39 2.57 -7.54
C VAL A 7 13.40 1.09 -7.86
N GLN A 8 12.26 0.44 -7.71
CA GLN A 8 12.05 -0.94 -8.14
C GLN A 8 11.06 -0.94 -9.31
N THR A 9 11.49 -1.46 -10.46
CA THR A 9 10.64 -1.61 -11.64
C THR A 9 10.20 -3.05 -11.85
N CYS A 10 9.09 -3.25 -12.52
CA CYS A 10 8.60 -4.55 -12.98
C CYS A 10 9.25 -4.91 -14.33
N ALA A 11 9.17 -6.19 -14.74
CA ALA A 11 9.69 -6.67 -16.04
C ALA A 11 9.04 -5.99 -17.27
N LEU A 12 7.84 -5.44 -17.11
CA LEU A 12 7.23 -4.50 -18.06
C LEU A 12 7.20 -3.13 -17.36
N PRO A 13 8.07 -2.19 -17.70
CA PRO A 13 8.33 -0.99 -16.90
C PRO A 13 7.25 0.09 -17.12
N ILE A 14 5.99 -0.24 -16.86
CA ILE A 14 4.89 0.74 -16.87
C ILE A 14 4.64 1.35 -15.49
N TRP A 15 5.16 0.73 -14.42
CA TRP A 15 5.07 1.24 -13.07
C TRP A 15 6.38 1.08 -12.30
N ALA A 16 6.58 1.94 -11.32
CA ALA A 16 7.73 1.91 -10.42
C ALA A 16 7.32 2.04 -8.97
N LEU A 17 8.07 1.36 -8.10
CA LEU A 17 8.01 1.54 -6.66
C LEU A 17 9.12 2.50 -6.23
N PHE A 18 8.75 3.66 -5.69
CA PHE A 18 9.67 4.67 -5.17
C PHE A 18 9.78 4.53 -3.65
N LEU A 19 10.99 4.34 -3.15
CA LEU A 19 11.27 4.20 -1.72
C LEU A 19 11.52 5.59 -1.12
N ALA A 20 10.50 6.16 -0.48
CA ALA A 20 10.53 7.52 0.03
C ALA A 20 11.20 7.63 1.40
N THR A 21 11.14 6.61 2.23
CA THR A 21 11.70 6.58 3.58
C THR A 21 11.94 5.14 4.03
N SER A 22 12.85 4.93 4.97
CA SER A 22 13.03 3.64 5.66
C SER A 22 12.25 3.55 6.97
N PHE A 23 11.64 4.65 7.41
CA PHE A 23 10.92 4.73 8.68
C PHE A 23 9.46 4.28 8.54
N CYS A 24 8.96 3.56 9.56
CA CYS A 24 7.55 3.20 9.72
C CYS A 24 7.07 3.58 11.11
N SER A 25 5.79 3.92 11.25
CA SER A 25 5.14 4.08 12.56
C SER A 25 4.94 2.74 13.28
N VAL A 26 4.85 1.63 12.55
CA VAL A 26 4.83 0.24 13.05
C VAL A 26 5.59 -0.67 12.10
N TYR A 27 6.26 -1.69 12.64
CA TYR A 27 7.01 -2.67 11.86
C TYR A 27 6.23 -3.98 11.78
N CYS A 28 5.60 -4.23 10.63
CA CYS A 28 4.78 -5.42 10.40
C CYS A 28 5.66 -6.69 10.40
N ARG A 29 5.27 -7.73 11.16
CA ARG A 29 6.00 -9.01 11.23
C ARG A 29 6.01 -9.79 9.91
N TYR A 30 5.12 -9.47 8.98
CA TYR A 30 5.01 -10.04 7.63
C TYR A 30 5.54 -9.09 6.54
N CYS A 31 6.39 -8.11 6.89
CA CYS A 31 6.88 -7.10 5.96
C CYS A 31 7.88 -7.67 4.97
N THR A 32 7.57 -7.63 3.67
CA THR A 32 8.46 -8.08 2.58
C THR A 32 9.73 -7.24 2.47
N ARG A 33 9.70 -6.00 3.00
CA ARG A 33 10.83 -5.07 3.03
C ARG A 33 11.51 -4.97 4.40
N SER A 34 11.35 -5.97 5.27
CA SER A 34 11.91 -5.95 6.63
C SER A 34 13.44 -5.75 6.67
N ARG A 35 14.16 -6.06 5.58
CA ARG A 35 15.61 -5.82 5.46
C ARG A 35 15.97 -4.39 5.07
N LEU A 36 15.01 -3.60 4.57
CA LEU A 36 15.21 -2.22 4.09
C LEU A 36 14.61 -1.19 5.04
N VAL A 37 13.74 -1.58 5.96
CA VAL A 37 13.04 -0.69 6.87
C VAL A 37 13.48 -0.94 8.30
N GLY A 38 13.49 0.13 9.12
CA GLY A 38 13.84 0.04 10.54
C GLY A 38 15.32 -0.08 10.87
N GLY A 39 16.21 -0.12 9.88
CA GLY A 39 17.67 -0.10 10.07
C GLY A 39 18.22 1.34 10.13
N HIS A 40 19.47 1.49 10.59
CA HIS A 40 20.24 2.74 10.52
C HIS A 40 20.75 3.02 9.09
N THR A 41 20.05 2.57 8.07
CA THR A 41 20.37 2.93 6.70
C THR A 41 20.22 4.44 6.58
N GLU A 42 21.29 5.08 6.13
CA GLU A 42 21.33 6.46 5.69
C GLU A 42 20.03 6.79 4.96
N ALA A 43 19.50 7.96 5.27
CA ALA A 43 18.14 8.30 4.86
C ALA A 43 17.96 8.05 3.36
N LEU A 44 17.03 7.17 2.98
CA LEU A 44 16.68 6.91 1.56
C LEU A 44 16.43 8.21 0.78
N GLU A 45 16.19 9.29 1.50
CA GLU A 45 15.99 10.63 0.98
C GLU A 45 17.22 11.23 0.31
N GLU A 46 18.43 10.84 0.72
CA GLU A 46 19.69 11.22 0.03
C GLU A 46 19.75 10.63 -1.38
N HIS A 47 18.95 9.61 -1.65
CA HIS A 47 18.85 8.97 -2.97
C HIS A 47 17.68 9.46 -3.81
N TRP A 48 16.85 10.38 -3.30
CA TRP A 48 15.69 10.86 -4.04
C TRP A 48 16.05 11.48 -5.38
N ASP A 49 17.08 12.31 -5.44
CA ASP A 49 17.44 12.98 -6.69
C ASP A 49 17.82 11.95 -7.76
N ARG A 50 18.64 10.96 -7.43
CA ARG A 50 18.99 9.87 -8.35
C ARG A 50 17.76 9.06 -8.80
N ALA A 51 16.87 8.74 -7.87
CA ALA A 51 15.64 8.02 -8.16
C ALA A 51 14.68 8.82 -9.05
N LEU A 52 14.57 10.13 -8.80
CA LEU A 52 13.75 11.04 -9.61
C LEU A 52 14.34 11.26 -11.00
N ASP A 53 15.67 11.37 -11.13
CA ASP A 53 16.36 11.46 -12.41
C ASP A 53 16.17 10.20 -13.25
N TYR A 54 16.22 9.03 -12.60
CA TYR A 54 15.88 7.76 -13.24
C TYR A 54 14.46 7.77 -13.80
N LEU A 55 13.47 8.15 -12.99
CA LEU A 55 12.07 8.23 -13.41
C LEU A 55 11.85 9.28 -14.50
N ALA A 56 12.56 10.40 -14.46
CA ALA A 56 12.48 11.44 -15.48
C ALA A 56 12.99 10.97 -16.85
N SER A 57 14.01 10.09 -16.86
CA SER A 57 14.61 9.53 -18.09
C SER A 57 13.84 8.33 -18.65
N HIS A 58 12.96 7.67 -17.85
CA HIS A 58 12.20 6.49 -18.25
C HIS A 58 10.73 6.84 -18.49
N THR A 59 10.44 7.45 -19.64
CA THR A 59 9.12 8.00 -19.97
C THR A 59 8.03 6.93 -20.21
N GLU A 60 8.40 5.67 -20.32
CA GLU A 60 7.50 4.52 -20.33
C GLU A 60 6.83 4.27 -18.98
N ILE A 61 7.41 4.73 -17.85
CA ILE A 61 6.84 4.60 -16.52
C ILE A 61 5.73 5.65 -16.35
N ARG A 62 4.49 5.19 -16.22
CA ARG A 62 3.30 6.04 -16.10
C ARG A 62 2.67 6.05 -14.73
N ASP A 63 3.03 5.10 -13.88
CA ASP A 63 2.44 4.86 -12.58
C ASP A 63 3.53 4.71 -11.53
N VAL A 64 3.49 5.53 -10.48
CA VAL A 64 4.47 5.49 -9.40
C VAL A 64 3.78 5.19 -8.08
N ILE A 65 4.27 4.16 -7.40
CA ILE A 65 3.87 3.82 -6.03
C ILE A 65 4.91 4.39 -5.07
N ILE A 66 4.55 5.40 -4.33
CA ILE A 66 5.37 5.96 -3.25
C ILE A 66 5.21 5.05 -2.04
N SER A 67 6.31 4.47 -1.57
CA SER A 67 6.37 3.48 -0.50
C SER A 67 7.71 3.58 0.25
N GLY A 68 8.29 2.46 0.63
CA GLY A 68 9.54 2.38 1.41
C GLY A 68 9.26 1.75 2.75
N GLY A 69 9.50 2.48 3.85
CA GLY A 69 8.79 2.34 5.11
C GLY A 69 7.34 2.80 4.91
N ASP A 70 6.90 3.79 5.64
CA ASP A 70 5.58 4.38 5.42
C ASP A 70 5.71 5.86 5.02
N PRO A 71 5.38 6.24 3.78
CA PRO A 71 5.56 7.60 3.27
C PRO A 71 4.80 8.67 4.05
N LEU A 72 3.67 8.34 4.69
CA LEU A 72 2.92 9.30 5.49
C LEU A 72 3.59 9.61 6.84
N THR A 73 4.73 8.99 7.17
CA THR A 73 5.57 9.38 8.30
C THR A 73 6.47 10.57 7.98
N LEU A 74 6.66 10.92 6.70
CA LEU A 74 7.37 12.15 6.30
C LEU A 74 6.61 13.39 6.79
N SER A 75 7.33 14.50 7.01
CA SER A 75 6.66 15.77 7.28
C SER A 75 5.83 16.25 6.08
N ASP A 76 4.87 17.15 6.32
CA ASP A 76 4.01 17.67 5.26
C ASP A 76 4.85 18.35 4.16
N GLU A 77 5.86 19.12 4.54
CA GLU A 77 6.75 19.84 3.62
C GLU A 77 7.57 18.89 2.75
N ARG A 78 8.09 17.81 3.37
CA ARG A 78 8.89 16.81 2.63
C ARG A 78 8.03 16.03 1.65
N LEU A 79 6.83 15.63 2.08
CA LEU A 79 5.88 14.93 1.22
C LEU A 79 5.42 15.84 0.08
N GLU A 80 5.11 17.11 0.35
CA GLU A 80 4.74 18.10 -0.65
C GLU A 80 5.84 18.30 -1.69
N LYS A 81 7.09 18.48 -1.24
CA LYS A 81 8.27 18.60 -2.12
C LYS A 81 8.40 17.39 -3.05
N LEU A 82 8.21 16.18 -2.53
CA LEU A 82 8.28 14.95 -3.30
C LEU A 82 7.15 14.87 -4.34
N LEU A 83 5.91 15.14 -3.93
CA LEU A 83 4.74 15.12 -4.82
C LEU A 83 4.85 16.18 -5.93
N ALA A 84 5.38 17.36 -5.61
CA ALA A 84 5.62 18.41 -6.59
C ALA A 84 6.61 17.94 -7.68
N ARG A 85 7.69 17.25 -7.31
CA ARG A 85 8.67 16.70 -8.25
C ARG A 85 8.02 15.67 -9.20
N PHE A 86 7.20 14.78 -8.69
CA PHE A 86 6.46 13.83 -9.53
C PHE A 86 5.51 14.52 -10.51
N ARG A 87 4.83 15.58 -10.10
CA ARG A 87 3.88 16.30 -10.97
C ARG A 87 4.54 17.13 -12.05
N GLN A 88 5.84 17.41 -11.97
CA GLN A 88 6.61 18.00 -13.05
C GLN A 88 6.87 17.01 -14.20
N MET A 89 6.84 15.70 -13.92
CA MET A 89 7.03 14.64 -14.92
C MET A 89 5.69 14.32 -15.61
N LYS A 90 5.43 14.91 -16.77
CA LYS A 90 4.13 14.81 -17.48
C LYS A 90 3.74 13.39 -17.87
N HIS A 91 4.71 12.47 -18.03
CA HIS A 91 4.46 11.06 -18.35
C HIS A 91 3.95 10.28 -17.15
N ILE A 92 4.20 10.73 -15.91
CA ILE A 92 3.64 10.11 -14.69
C ILE A 92 2.16 10.47 -14.57
N GLN A 93 1.30 9.58 -14.98
CA GLN A 93 -0.16 9.79 -14.99
C GLN A 93 -0.79 9.46 -13.64
N MET A 94 -0.29 8.43 -12.95
CA MET A 94 -0.84 7.94 -11.69
C MET A 94 0.20 8.03 -10.58
N LEU A 95 -0.23 8.58 -9.44
CA LEU A 95 0.53 8.54 -8.19
C LEU A 95 -0.28 7.76 -7.16
N ARG A 96 0.38 6.80 -6.54
CA ARG A 96 -0.18 5.99 -5.46
C ARG A 96 0.70 6.06 -4.23
N ILE A 97 0.11 6.11 -3.05
CA ILE A 97 0.81 6.02 -1.77
C ILE A 97 0.38 4.72 -1.09
N GLY A 98 1.36 3.89 -0.71
CA GLY A 98 1.13 2.72 0.14
C GLY A 98 1.39 3.10 1.58
N THR A 99 0.42 2.96 2.49
CA THR A 99 0.54 3.36 3.89
C THR A 99 -0.27 2.47 4.84
N LYS A 100 0.10 2.45 6.11
CA LYS A 100 -0.71 1.89 7.21
C LYS A 100 -1.14 2.97 8.20
N VAL A 101 -0.62 4.19 8.05
CA VAL A 101 -0.83 5.32 8.96
C VAL A 101 -2.29 5.57 9.35
N PRO A 102 -3.30 5.53 8.44
CA PRO A 102 -4.68 5.79 8.86
C PRO A 102 -5.20 4.87 9.97
N PHE A 103 -4.66 3.66 10.11
CA PHE A 103 -5.09 2.69 11.13
C PHE A 103 -4.13 2.56 12.31
N VAL A 104 -2.87 2.94 12.17
CA VAL A 104 -1.86 2.76 13.24
C VAL A 104 -1.37 4.07 13.84
N LEU A 105 -1.57 5.18 13.15
CA LEU A 105 -1.24 6.54 13.60
C LEU A 105 -2.25 7.55 13.00
N PRO A 106 -3.57 7.40 13.26
CA PRO A 106 -4.61 8.23 12.62
C PRO A 106 -4.44 9.73 12.88
N GLN A 107 -3.83 10.12 14.00
CA GLN A 107 -3.55 11.51 14.35
C GLN A 107 -2.64 12.21 13.32
N ARG A 108 -1.83 11.45 12.57
CA ARG A 108 -1.00 11.98 11.48
C ARG A 108 -1.82 12.49 10.29
N VAL A 109 -3.04 12.00 10.12
CA VAL A 109 -3.94 12.46 9.06
C VAL A 109 -4.62 13.77 9.48
N THR A 110 -3.82 14.84 9.54
CA THR A 110 -4.25 16.19 9.91
C THR A 110 -4.94 16.91 8.75
N PRO A 111 -5.71 17.97 9.01
CA PRO A 111 -6.23 18.84 7.95
C PRO A 111 -5.14 19.43 7.06
N ALA A 112 -3.96 19.73 7.62
CA ALA A 112 -2.81 20.25 6.87
C ALA A 112 -2.29 19.19 5.87
N LEU A 113 -2.03 17.96 6.32
CA LEU A 113 -1.66 16.86 5.44
C LEU A 113 -2.69 16.65 4.33
N VAL A 114 -3.97 16.61 4.69
CA VAL A 114 -5.06 16.41 3.72
C VAL A 114 -5.08 17.53 2.67
N LYS A 115 -4.84 18.77 3.07
CA LYS A 115 -4.71 19.91 2.14
C LYS A 115 -3.56 19.70 1.15
N VAL A 116 -2.39 19.28 1.61
CA VAL A 116 -1.25 18.94 0.76
C VAL A 116 -1.64 17.85 -0.24
N LEU A 117 -2.13 16.71 0.24
CA LEU A 117 -2.49 15.58 -0.63
C LEU A 117 -3.57 15.96 -1.67
N LYS A 118 -4.55 16.75 -1.27
CA LYS A 118 -5.61 17.26 -2.16
C LYS A 118 -5.06 18.08 -3.32
N SER A 119 -3.97 18.82 -3.14
CA SER A 119 -3.37 19.67 -4.18
C SER A 119 -2.71 18.86 -5.30
N TYR A 120 -2.40 17.58 -5.05
CA TYR A 120 -1.72 16.69 -6.00
C TYR A 120 -2.61 15.60 -6.60
N ARG A 121 -3.93 15.83 -6.65
CA ARG A 121 -4.86 14.91 -7.31
C ARG A 121 -4.64 14.86 -8.84
N PRO A 122 -4.95 13.73 -9.50
CA PRO A 122 -5.47 12.46 -8.97
C PRO A 122 -4.41 11.71 -8.15
N LEU A 123 -4.75 11.35 -6.91
CA LEU A 123 -3.90 10.63 -5.98
C LEU A 123 -4.69 9.44 -5.41
N TYR A 124 -4.05 8.27 -5.39
CA TYR A 124 -4.62 7.05 -4.85
C TYR A 124 -3.86 6.65 -3.60
N ILE A 125 -4.56 6.28 -2.55
CA ILE A 125 -3.94 5.77 -1.33
C ILE A 125 -4.39 4.32 -1.11
N ASN A 126 -3.42 3.41 -1.07
CA ASN A 126 -3.63 2.02 -0.71
C ASN A 126 -3.26 1.82 0.76
N ILE A 127 -4.27 1.56 1.58
CA ILE A 127 -4.12 1.39 3.03
C ILE A 127 -3.93 -0.08 3.34
N HIS A 128 -2.87 -0.41 4.07
CA HIS A 128 -2.67 -1.76 4.58
C HIS A 128 -3.59 -2.01 5.78
N ALA A 129 -4.56 -2.92 5.60
CA ALA A 129 -5.50 -3.36 6.61
C ALA A 129 -5.46 -4.88 6.72
N THR A 130 -5.33 -5.40 7.93
CA THR A 130 -5.15 -6.84 8.15
C THR A 130 -6.31 -7.44 8.94
N HIS A 131 -6.92 -6.67 9.84
CA HIS A 131 -7.98 -7.15 10.72
C HIS A 131 -9.00 -6.04 11.02
N PRO A 132 -10.29 -6.35 11.20
CA PRO A 132 -11.32 -5.34 11.50
C PRO A 132 -11.03 -4.53 12.77
N HIS A 133 -10.33 -5.09 13.75
CA HIS A 133 -9.93 -4.38 14.99
C HIS A 133 -8.93 -3.23 14.75
N GLU A 134 -8.30 -3.14 13.57
CA GLU A 134 -7.45 -2.00 13.23
C GLU A 134 -8.27 -0.73 12.92
N LEU A 135 -9.58 -0.87 12.62
CA LEU A 135 -10.44 0.25 12.28
C LEU A 135 -11.04 0.91 13.53
N SER A 136 -10.19 1.58 14.31
CA SER A 136 -10.65 2.42 15.42
C SER A 136 -11.53 3.59 14.94
N GLU A 137 -12.19 4.29 15.84
CA GLU A 137 -12.98 5.47 15.49
C GLU A 137 -12.11 6.56 14.85
N GLU A 138 -10.94 6.80 15.40
CA GLU A 138 -9.96 7.75 14.85
C GLU A 138 -9.47 7.35 13.45
N GLY A 139 -9.24 6.05 13.23
CA GLY A 139 -8.88 5.51 11.93
C GLY A 139 -10.00 5.70 10.89
N ARG A 140 -11.26 5.51 11.30
CA ARG A 140 -12.45 5.80 10.47
C ARG A 140 -12.53 7.28 10.11
N HIS A 141 -12.29 8.17 11.07
CA HIS A 141 -12.27 9.62 10.84
C HIS A 141 -11.13 10.01 9.90
N ALA A 142 -9.94 9.40 10.04
CA ALA A 142 -8.81 9.64 9.14
C ALA A 142 -9.15 9.24 7.68
N CYS A 143 -9.73 8.07 7.47
CA CYS A 143 -10.18 7.62 6.14
C CYS A 143 -11.25 8.56 5.56
N ASN A 144 -12.22 8.98 6.37
CA ASN A 144 -13.25 9.90 5.92
C ASN A 144 -12.68 11.24 5.48
N ARG A 145 -11.73 11.84 6.24
CA ARG A 145 -11.06 13.09 5.84
C ARG A 145 -10.36 12.97 4.49
N LEU A 146 -9.64 11.86 4.25
CA LEU A 146 -8.97 11.62 2.97
C LEU A 146 -9.98 11.49 1.82
N SER A 147 -11.05 10.72 2.04
CA SER A 147 -12.09 10.50 1.04
C SER A 147 -12.89 11.78 0.74
N ASP A 148 -13.22 12.59 1.77
CA ASP A 148 -13.90 13.89 1.61
C ASP A 148 -13.05 14.89 0.81
N ALA A 149 -11.73 14.76 0.87
CA ALA A 149 -10.81 15.52 0.05
C ALA A 149 -10.76 15.06 -1.43
N GLY A 150 -11.49 14.01 -1.80
CA GLY A 150 -11.51 13.45 -3.15
C GLY A 150 -10.29 12.58 -3.45
N ILE A 151 -9.67 11.98 -2.43
CA ILE A 151 -8.59 11.00 -2.58
C ILE A 151 -9.24 9.62 -2.68
N VAL A 152 -8.84 8.85 -3.69
CA VAL A 152 -9.34 7.49 -3.89
C VAL A 152 -8.63 6.52 -2.93
N LEU A 153 -9.42 5.80 -2.13
CA LEU A 153 -8.90 4.88 -1.13
C LEU A 153 -9.14 3.43 -1.54
N GLY A 154 -8.09 2.64 -1.51
CA GLY A 154 -8.12 1.18 -1.63
C GLY A 154 -7.43 0.51 -0.45
N SER A 155 -7.72 -0.77 -0.21
CA SER A 155 -6.99 -1.54 0.79
C SER A 155 -6.12 -2.62 0.17
N GLN A 156 -5.04 -2.91 0.87
CA GLN A 156 -4.18 -4.07 0.65
C GLN A 156 -4.16 -4.90 1.93
N THR A 157 -4.54 -6.15 1.81
CA THR A 157 -4.63 -7.09 2.93
C THR A 157 -3.73 -8.27 2.65
N VAL A 158 -2.96 -8.72 3.64
CA VAL A 158 -2.19 -9.97 3.56
C VAL A 158 -2.97 -11.04 4.31
N LEU A 159 -3.16 -12.20 3.69
CA LEU A 159 -3.80 -13.35 4.32
C LEU A 159 -2.82 -13.99 5.31
N LEU A 160 -3.19 -14.00 6.58
CA LEU A 160 -2.33 -14.43 7.69
C LEU A 160 -3.03 -15.49 8.53
N LYS A 161 -2.41 -16.65 8.64
CA LYS A 161 -2.87 -17.78 9.48
C LYS A 161 -3.03 -17.35 10.94
N GLY A 162 -4.17 -17.70 11.53
CA GLY A 162 -4.50 -17.38 12.92
C GLY A 162 -4.81 -15.91 13.19
N VAL A 163 -4.94 -15.08 12.14
CA VAL A 163 -5.24 -13.64 12.25
C VAL A 163 -6.52 -13.30 11.48
N ASN A 164 -6.54 -13.59 10.19
CA ASN A 164 -7.64 -13.22 9.30
C ASN A 164 -7.99 -14.33 8.28
N ASP A 165 -7.66 -15.56 8.61
CA ASP A 165 -7.82 -16.73 7.76
C ASP A 165 -9.22 -17.39 7.87
N SER A 166 -10.25 -16.58 8.08
CA SER A 166 -11.64 -17.04 8.02
C SER A 166 -12.53 -16.12 7.19
N VAL A 167 -13.60 -16.67 6.62
CA VAL A 167 -14.58 -15.93 5.81
C VAL A 167 -15.24 -14.82 6.64
N GLU A 168 -15.55 -15.11 7.91
CA GLU A 168 -16.24 -14.17 8.81
C GLU A 168 -15.37 -12.94 9.08
N VAL A 169 -14.09 -13.14 9.43
CA VAL A 169 -13.15 -12.04 9.72
C VAL A 169 -12.91 -11.20 8.47
N MET A 170 -12.74 -11.85 7.29
CA MET A 170 -12.56 -11.13 6.03
C MET A 170 -13.81 -10.37 5.62
N THR A 171 -15.00 -10.94 5.81
CA THR A 171 -16.27 -10.26 5.55
C THR A 171 -16.39 -9.01 6.41
N ASP A 172 -16.15 -9.13 7.73
CA ASP A 172 -16.23 -7.99 8.65
C ASP A 172 -15.18 -6.92 8.30
N LEU A 173 -13.95 -7.30 8.00
CA LEU A 173 -12.91 -6.38 7.57
C LEU A 173 -13.34 -5.59 6.32
N PHE A 174 -13.76 -6.29 5.26
CA PHE A 174 -14.09 -5.64 3.99
C PHE A 174 -15.35 -4.78 4.08
N HIS A 175 -16.36 -5.22 4.84
CA HIS A 175 -17.52 -4.38 5.12
C HIS A 175 -17.17 -3.13 5.94
N SER A 176 -16.30 -3.29 6.94
CA SER A 176 -15.84 -2.17 7.76
C SER A 176 -15.04 -1.15 6.95
N LEU A 177 -14.22 -1.61 6.00
CA LEU A 177 -13.49 -0.76 5.05
C LEU A 177 -14.44 0.01 4.13
N LEU A 178 -15.46 -0.65 3.56
CA LEU A 178 -16.44 0.00 2.70
C LEU A 178 -17.24 1.09 3.43
N LYS A 179 -17.58 0.89 4.71
CA LYS A 179 -18.27 1.91 5.52
C LYS A 179 -17.48 3.22 5.64
N VAL A 180 -16.16 3.18 5.47
CA VAL A 180 -15.27 4.36 5.47
C VAL A 180 -14.72 4.67 4.06
N ARG A 181 -15.40 4.17 3.02
CA ARG A 181 -15.09 4.44 1.60
C ARG A 181 -13.68 3.99 1.18
N VAL A 182 -13.16 2.96 1.83
CA VAL A 182 -11.94 2.25 1.43
C VAL A 182 -12.36 0.98 0.69
N ARG A 183 -12.06 0.90 -0.61
CA ARG A 183 -12.40 -0.28 -1.40
C ARG A 183 -11.40 -1.40 -1.18
N PRO A 184 -11.80 -2.63 -0.81
CA PRO A 184 -10.95 -3.81 -0.87
C PRO A 184 -10.36 -3.96 -2.27
N TYR A 185 -9.03 -3.88 -2.38
CA TYR A 185 -8.34 -3.91 -3.68
C TYR A 185 -7.58 -5.22 -3.87
N TYR A 186 -6.59 -5.48 -3.02
CA TYR A 186 -5.86 -6.74 -3.07
C TYR A 186 -5.96 -7.51 -1.76
N LEU A 187 -6.14 -8.84 -1.90
CA LEU A 187 -5.80 -9.84 -0.89
C LEU A 187 -4.54 -10.54 -1.37
N PHE A 188 -3.43 -10.39 -0.65
CA PHE A 188 -2.16 -11.03 -0.97
C PHE A 188 -2.03 -12.36 -0.23
N GLN A 189 -1.60 -13.38 -0.93
CA GLN A 189 -1.00 -14.54 -0.28
C GLN A 189 0.23 -14.10 0.53
N CYS A 190 0.41 -14.63 1.74
CA CYS A 190 1.56 -14.27 2.58
C CYS A 190 2.87 -14.73 1.94
N ASP A 191 3.79 -13.79 1.69
CA ASP A 191 5.08 -14.08 1.08
C ASP A 191 5.99 -14.92 1.98
N PRO A 192 6.85 -15.76 1.39
CA PRO A 192 7.78 -16.62 2.11
C PRO A 192 9.01 -15.87 2.61
N ILE A 193 8.81 -14.85 3.46
CA ILE A 193 9.91 -14.13 4.10
C ILE A 193 10.42 -14.84 5.34
N VAL A 194 11.65 -14.50 5.76
CA VAL A 194 12.24 -15.02 7.00
C VAL A 194 11.40 -14.57 8.21
N GLY A 195 11.05 -15.51 9.08
CA GLY A 195 10.26 -15.25 10.29
C GLY A 195 8.75 -15.23 10.08
N SER A 196 8.22 -15.40 8.85
CA SER A 196 6.78 -15.39 8.57
C SER A 196 6.13 -16.78 8.45
N ALA A 197 6.88 -17.88 8.64
CA ALA A 197 6.38 -19.23 8.37
C ALA A 197 5.08 -19.57 9.12
N HIS A 198 4.92 -19.11 10.34
CA HIS A 198 3.74 -19.33 11.17
C HIS A 198 2.49 -18.55 10.70
N PHE A 199 2.66 -17.55 9.83
CA PHE A 199 1.56 -16.79 9.23
C PHE A 199 1.10 -17.33 7.87
N ARG A 200 1.81 -18.32 7.31
CA ARG A 200 1.49 -18.79 5.96
C ARG A 200 0.24 -19.66 5.97
N THR A 201 -0.63 -19.37 5.04
CA THR A 201 -1.78 -20.19 4.64
C THR A 201 -1.45 -20.92 3.34
N THR A 202 -2.26 -21.88 2.96
CA THR A 202 -2.21 -22.47 1.61
C THR A 202 -2.95 -21.60 0.61
N ILE A 203 -2.74 -21.83 -0.67
CA ILE A 203 -3.51 -21.19 -1.74
C ILE A 203 -4.97 -21.61 -1.67
N GLU A 204 -5.22 -22.87 -1.30
CA GLU A 204 -6.56 -23.45 -1.14
C GLU A 204 -7.34 -22.76 -0.02
N ASP A 205 -6.68 -22.41 1.10
CA ASP A 205 -7.31 -21.60 2.17
C ASP A 205 -7.80 -20.25 1.64
N GLY A 206 -6.94 -19.57 0.85
CA GLY A 206 -7.29 -18.30 0.25
C GLY A 206 -8.44 -18.41 -0.77
N LYS A 207 -8.46 -19.48 -1.58
CA LYS A 207 -9.57 -19.76 -2.51
C LYS A 207 -10.87 -20.00 -1.75
N ALA A 208 -10.84 -20.82 -0.68
CA ALA A 208 -12.03 -21.08 0.14
C ALA A 208 -12.60 -19.79 0.75
N ILE A 209 -11.74 -18.86 1.20
CA ILE A 209 -12.18 -17.55 1.66
C ILE A 209 -12.84 -16.76 0.53
N MET A 210 -12.24 -16.71 -0.66
CA MET A 210 -12.79 -15.98 -1.79
C MET A 210 -14.14 -16.56 -2.24
N ASP A 211 -14.30 -17.88 -2.22
CA ASP A 211 -15.54 -18.56 -2.55
C ASP A 211 -16.62 -18.29 -1.49
N GLY A 212 -16.24 -18.26 -0.22
CA GLY A 212 -17.12 -17.88 0.89
C GLY A 212 -17.57 -16.41 0.86
N LEU A 213 -16.82 -15.53 0.21
CA LEU A 213 -17.19 -14.13 0.00
C LEU A 213 -18.08 -13.95 -1.24
N ARG A 214 -17.78 -14.64 -2.34
CA ARG A 214 -18.52 -14.51 -3.61
C ARG A 214 -19.96 -15.01 -3.48
N GLY A 215 -20.90 -14.20 -3.90
CA GLY A 215 -22.32 -14.51 -3.77
C GLY A 215 -22.92 -14.31 -2.38
N HIS A 216 -22.08 -14.06 -1.36
CA HIS A 216 -22.52 -13.87 0.03
C HIS A 216 -22.30 -12.43 0.54
N THR A 217 -21.65 -11.58 -0.27
CA THR A 217 -21.45 -10.15 0.04
C THR A 217 -21.51 -9.29 -1.23
N SER A 218 -21.43 -7.95 -1.06
CA SER A 218 -21.38 -7.02 -2.18
C SER A 218 -20.13 -7.26 -3.04
N GLY A 219 -20.26 -7.20 -4.37
CA GLY A 219 -19.13 -7.23 -5.28
C GLY A 219 -18.07 -6.16 -5.02
N LEU A 220 -18.43 -5.04 -4.36
CA LEU A 220 -17.49 -4.03 -3.91
C LEU A 220 -16.58 -4.53 -2.78
N ALA A 221 -17.00 -5.54 -2.03
CA ALA A 221 -16.24 -6.15 -0.94
C ALA A 221 -15.30 -7.28 -1.41
N ILE A 222 -15.30 -7.62 -2.70
CA ILE A 222 -14.48 -8.70 -3.24
C ILE A 222 -13.16 -8.13 -3.76
N PRO A 223 -12.00 -8.41 -3.10
CA PRO A 223 -10.69 -8.02 -3.59
C PRO A 223 -10.19 -8.95 -4.71
N TYR A 224 -9.11 -8.54 -5.38
CA TYR A 224 -8.32 -9.47 -6.21
C TYR A 224 -7.40 -10.29 -5.30
N TYR A 225 -7.62 -11.60 -5.25
CA TYR A 225 -6.69 -12.51 -4.58
C TYR A 225 -5.49 -12.79 -5.48
N VAL A 226 -4.29 -12.48 -5.01
CA VAL A 226 -3.07 -12.50 -5.82
C VAL A 226 -1.89 -13.11 -5.06
N VAL A 227 -0.98 -13.70 -5.83
CA VAL A 227 0.37 -14.07 -5.40
C VAL A 227 1.36 -13.10 -6.05
N ASP A 228 2.29 -12.56 -5.27
CA ASP A 228 3.38 -11.77 -5.82
C ASP A 228 4.53 -12.72 -6.19
N THR A 229 4.82 -12.82 -7.49
CA THR A 229 5.79 -13.81 -7.99
C THR A 229 7.19 -13.20 -8.05
N PRO A 230 8.22 -13.89 -7.51
CA PRO A 230 9.61 -13.47 -7.68
C PRO A 230 10.01 -13.36 -9.15
N GLY A 231 11.00 -12.50 -9.43
CA GLY A 231 11.55 -12.36 -10.79
C GLY A 231 10.76 -11.45 -11.73
N GLY A 232 9.87 -10.60 -11.20
CA GLY A 232 9.21 -9.56 -12.00
C GLY A 232 7.90 -10.00 -12.66
N GLY A 233 7.39 -11.19 -12.36
CA GLY A 233 6.08 -11.65 -12.87
C GLY A 233 4.88 -10.86 -12.35
N GLY A 234 5.11 -9.98 -11.37
CA GLY A 234 4.08 -9.13 -10.79
C GLY A 234 3.04 -9.90 -9.97
N LYS A 235 1.87 -9.29 -9.83
CA LYS A 235 0.76 -9.84 -9.07
C LYS A 235 -0.08 -10.75 -9.94
N VAL A 236 0.10 -12.06 -9.76
CA VAL A 236 -0.64 -13.09 -10.51
C VAL A 236 -1.96 -13.40 -9.78
N PRO A 237 -3.13 -13.21 -10.43
CA PRO A 237 -4.40 -13.61 -9.86
C PRO A 237 -4.44 -15.11 -9.61
N VAL A 238 -4.92 -15.52 -8.42
CA VAL A 238 -5.07 -16.94 -8.06
C VAL A 238 -6.39 -17.51 -8.57
N LEU A 239 -7.38 -16.65 -8.73
CA LEU A 239 -8.68 -17.00 -9.26
C LEU A 239 -8.92 -16.29 -10.60
N PRO A 240 -9.56 -16.96 -11.56
CA PRO A 240 -9.90 -16.37 -12.84
C PRO A 240 -10.85 -15.18 -12.71
#